data_b5b6800aa4c35630313f915c6ea12f02
#
_entry.id   b5b6800aa4c35630313f915c6ea12f02
#
_cell.length_a   1.000
_cell.length_b   1.000
_cell.length_c   1.000
_cell.angle_alpha   90.00
_cell.angle_beta   90.00
_cell.angle_gamma   90.00
#
_symmetry.space_group_name_H-M   'P 1'
#
loop_
_entity.id
_entity.type
_entity.pdbx_description
1 polymer ?
#
loop_
_entity_poly.entity_id
_entity_poly.type
_entity_poly.pdbx_seq_one_letter_code
_entity_poly.pdbx_strand_id
1 'polypeptide(L)'
;MSWIWPRLILYLISVSATATAQADIGGLSGSHTDIPRWCGKPYEAGSPNFEPGGRLEPPAPAPSPLLHVQVQPHHSIYDSSEKNAQVIVDAEISRIHGQPLPDGMVVTAAPRNKINASFEFEIRNHETQHLLAAGEVPVGSRGILVEVDLAKLEPRLTPHPIHLSATVRHSASIATYRADADFYFLPAKNNGSTVKIDNLNGGLIVANNATDYKFTPFLPFGFYTSCGGYLNYSLTNVTVYQNLGFNAINPVCAFTDGDLGFLCDWLDSTNLWYQYDMRHSYRNLSSVAEQIPLVKDRSNLLTWYTADEPDGWQYALNSTKLTYDLLKREDPYHPTALALNCDNYYFEPYTAGADFIMEDAYPVSIDPSFSRKFNTTCNETYGDCGCDNCIGSLRDISTRLDTYSAYEEWLERPDKPLWSVLQAFSGEFYWTRDPTPLETWVMMILSLNHNAKVMMSWLFPTSDILHEAHGHMAKLFTKSPISDFLLGSNPISIIDGSQSSPFSHSHTHGHDIHQRHVDLTGKTDIDIAAWNFGGQLMIMLANVAEASHNETVVIPLPESVSKIVNQPWGNLSYSLQSDRELVAMNVQGLSTSIVILDTEIRFAS
;
A
#
# COMPACT_ATOMS: atom_id res chain seq x y z
N MET A 1 27.90 11.80 39.11
CA MET A 1 28.36 12.55 37.96
C MET A 1 27.24 12.46 36.91
N SER A 2 26.47 13.52 36.87
CA SER A 2 25.29 13.64 36.01
C SER A 2 25.70 13.93 34.58
N TRP A 3 25.44 13.00 33.67
CA TRP A 3 25.59 13.22 32.25
C TRP A 3 24.34 13.93 31.75
N ILE A 4 24.45 15.23 31.51
CA ILE A 4 23.45 16.05 30.82
C ILE A 4 23.67 15.79 29.32
N TRP A 5 22.76 15.08 28.69
CA TRP A 5 22.66 14.99 27.24
C TRP A 5 22.17 16.33 26.71
N PRO A 6 22.85 16.96 25.76
CA PRO A 6 22.26 18.11 25.10
C PRO A 6 21.08 17.62 24.26
N ARG A 7 19.89 18.14 24.54
CA ARG A 7 18.76 18.07 23.61
C ARG A 7 19.23 18.68 22.30
N LEU A 8 19.51 17.83 21.31
CA LEU A 8 19.63 18.27 19.94
C LEU A 8 18.24 18.79 19.55
N ILE A 9 18.10 20.09 19.57
CA ILE A 9 17.03 20.80 18.88
C ILE A 9 17.28 20.46 17.41
N LEU A 10 16.47 19.56 16.86
CA LEU A 10 16.34 19.44 15.42
C LEU A 10 15.91 20.82 14.94
N TYR A 11 16.84 21.56 14.36
CA TYR A 11 16.51 22.59 13.40
C TYR A 11 15.93 21.84 12.20
N LEU A 12 14.63 21.46 12.27
CA LEU A 12 13.83 21.56 11.08
C LEU A 12 14.05 22.99 10.64
N ILE A 13 14.84 23.15 9.58
CA ILE A 13 14.84 24.38 8.84
C ILE A 13 13.39 24.56 8.45
N SER A 14 12.63 25.27 9.29
CA SER A 14 11.55 26.08 8.78
C SER A 14 12.26 27.02 7.81
N VAL A 15 12.46 26.53 6.58
CA VAL A 15 12.53 27.43 5.47
C VAL A 15 11.19 28.14 5.60
N SER A 16 11.23 29.31 6.21
CA SER A 16 10.28 30.34 5.92
C SER A 16 10.42 30.51 4.40
N ALA A 17 9.80 29.62 3.66
CA ALA A 17 9.48 29.82 2.29
C ALA A 17 8.61 31.06 2.34
N THR A 18 9.24 32.23 2.17
CA THR A 18 8.54 33.39 1.69
C THR A 18 7.59 32.85 0.64
N ALA A 19 6.31 33.12 0.78
CA ALA A 19 5.19 32.68 -0.03
C ALA A 19 5.36 33.04 -1.52
N THR A 20 6.29 32.37 -2.19
CA THR A 20 6.59 32.51 -3.60
C THR A 20 6.91 31.16 -4.20
N ALA A 21 5.91 30.40 -4.37
CA ALA A 21 5.68 29.32 -5.32
C ALA A 21 4.72 28.31 -4.73
N GLN A 22 3.54 28.73 -4.38
CA GLN A 22 2.42 27.82 -4.46
C GLN A 22 2.35 27.44 -5.93
N ALA A 23 2.72 26.19 -6.23
CA ALA A 23 2.73 25.72 -7.59
C ALA A 23 1.32 25.88 -8.13
N ASP A 24 1.23 26.53 -9.28
CA ASP A 24 0.00 26.63 -10.03
C ASP A 24 -0.52 25.19 -10.25
N ILE A 25 -1.62 24.82 -9.58
CA ILE A 25 -2.30 23.55 -9.79
C ILE A 25 -2.98 23.58 -11.17
N GLY A 26 -2.29 24.11 -12.19
CA GLY A 26 -2.68 24.03 -13.58
C GLY A 26 -4.11 24.49 -13.91
N GLY A 27 -4.62 25.51 -13.21
CA GLY A 27 -5.94 26.10 -13.48
C GLY A 27 -7.14 25.28 -13.01
N LEU A 28 -6.94 24.12 -12.36
CA LEU A 28 -8.04 23.27 -11.90
C LEU A 28 -8.61 23.69 -10.55
N SER A 29 -7.87 24.41 -9.73
CA SER A 29 -8.38 25.05 -8.51
C SER A 29 -8.39 26.56 -8.67
N GLY A 30 -9.19 27.08 -9.56
CA GLY A 30 -9.23 28.48 -9.97
C GLY A 30 -9.56 29.51 -8.88
N SER A 31 -9.68 29.14 -7.62
CA SER A 31 -9.98 30.04 -6.54
C SER A 31 -9.01 29.82 -5.38
N HIS A 32 -8.57 30.96 -4.79
CA HIS A 32 -7.84 30.97 -3.52
C HIS A 32 -6.36 30.54 -3.55
N THR A 33 -5.65 30.65 -4.66
CA THR A 33 -4.19 30.40 -4.75
C THR A 33 -3.35 31.38 -3.91
N ASP A 34 -3.92 32.50 -3.50
CA ASP A 34 -3.34 33.54 -2.64
C ASP A 34 -3.47 33.22 -1.13
N ILE A 35 -4.23 32.16 -0.76
CA ILE A 35 -4.46 31.78 0.62
C ILE A 35 -3.61 30.55 0.96
N PRO A 36 -2.81 30.58 2.05
CA PRO A 36 -2.09 29.39 2.53
C PRO A 36 -3.05 28.24 2.83
N ARG A 37 -2.78 27.06 2.24
CA ARG A 37 -3.66 25.89 2.32
C ARG A 37 -2.84 24.62 2.51
N TRP A 38 -3.45 23.63 3.17
CA TRP A 38 -2.98 22.27 3.27
C TRP A 38 -4.12 21.33 2.89
N CYS A 39 -3.90 20.36 2.02
CA CYS A 39 -4.98 19.54 1.43
C CYS A 39 -6.15 20.38 0.85
N GLY A 40 -5.83 21.54 0.26
CA GLY A 40 -6.81 22.49 -0.24
C GLY A 40 -7.53 23.31 0.82
N LYS A 41 -7.38 23.02 2.10
CA LYS A 41 -8.04 23.72 3.21
C LYS A 41 -7.23 24.92 3.67
N PRO A 42 -7.85 26.12 3.84
CA PRO A 42 -7.18 27.23 4.49
C PRO A 42 -6.97 26.91 5.98
N TYR A 43 -5.82 27.28 6.53
CA TYR A 43 -5.50 26.97 7.92
C TYR A 43 -5.10 28.17 8.77
N GLU A 44 -4.82 29.31 8.17
CA GLU A 44 -4.46 30.51 8.91
C GLU A 44 -5.69 31.21 9.49
N ALA A 45 -5.54 31.75 10.71
CA ALA A 45 -6.59 32.47 11.37
C ALA A 45 -7.04 33.69 10.55
N GLY A 46 -8.35 33.80 10.33
CA GLY A 46 -8.94 34.88 9.55
C GLY A 46 -9.07 34.59 8.06
N SER A 47 -8.53 33.50 7.55
CA SER A 47 -8.80 33.04 6.18
C SER A 47 -10.25 32.62 6.03
N PRO A 48 -10.86 32.84 4.85
CA PRO A 48 -12.23 32.38 4.60
C PRO A 48 -12.28 30.87 4.50
N ASN A 49 -13.36 30.27 4.96
CA ASN A 49 -13.66 28.85 4.77
C ASN A 49 -14.21 28.63 3.35
N PHE A 50 -13.77 27.57 2.67
CA PHE A 50 -14.26 27.20 1.35
C PHE A 50 -14.05 25.69 1.06
N GLU A 51 -14.78 25.16 0.11
CA GLU A 51 -14.62 23.76 -0.34
C GLU A 51 -13.25 23.56 -1.01
N PRO A 52 -12.41 22.59 -0.56
CA PRO A 52 -11.09 22.36 -1.12
C PRO A 52 -11.08 22.01 -2.61
N GLY A 53 -12.09 21.27 -3.07
CA GLY A 53 -12.14 20.70 -4.42
C GLY A 53 -11.27 19.45 -4.58
N GLY A 54 -11.23 18.92 -5.80
CA GLY A 54 -10.39 17.75 -6.12
C GLY A 54 -10.82 16.46 -5.45
N ARG A 55 -12.02 16.39 -4.88
CA ARG A 55 -12.56 15.17 -4.27
C ARG A 55 -12.87 14.14 -5.35
N LEU A 56 -12.48 12.90 -5.07
CA LEU A 56 -12.92 11.74 -5.83
C LEU A 56 -14.24 11.25 -5.23
N GLU A 57 -15.22 11.02 -6.07
CA GLU A 57 -16.56 10.58 -5.68
C GLU A 57 -16.85 9.19 -6.26
N PRO A 58 -17.62 8.35 -5.56
CA PRO A 58 -17.97 7.03 -6.08
C PRO A 58 -18.73 7.14 -7.40
N PRO A 59 -18.37 6.35 -8.43
CA PRO A 59 -19.09 6.31 -9.68
C PRO A 59 -20.56 5.91 -9.48
N ALA A 60 -21.46 6.51 -10.27
CA ALA A 60 -22.86 6.13 -10.22
C ALA A 60 -23.06 4.66 -10.64
N PRO A 61 -23.77 3.84 -9.85
CA PRO A 61 -23.95 2.43 -10.19
C PRO A 61 -24.81 2.25 -11.44
N ALA A 62 -24.40 1.33 -12.30
CA ALA A 62 -25.14 0.92 -13.47
C ALA A 62 -26.48 0.25 -13.08
N PRO A 63 -27.56 0.42 -13.86
CA PRO A 63 -28.86 -0.16 -13.57
C PRO A 63 -28.87 -1.69 -13.63
N SER A 64 -27.92 -2.29 -14.36
CA SER A 64 -27.73 -3.74 -14.48
C SER A 64 -26.28 -4.12 -14.24
N PRO A 65 -26.00 -5.38 -13.83
CA PRO A 65 -24.64 -5.87 -13.70
C PRO A 65 -23.85 -5.77 -15.02
N LEU A 66 -22.59 -5.42 -14.89
CA LEU A 66 -21.61 -5.32 -15.99
C LEU A 66 -20.58 -6.43 -15.84
N LEU A 67 -19.95 -6.84 -16.92
CA LEU A 67 -18.73 -7.64 -16.88
C LEU A 67 -17.53 -6.72 -17.06
N HIS A 68 -16.72 -6.63 -16.02
CA HIS A 68 -15.47 -5.92 -16.02
C HIS A 68 -14.33 -6.91 -16.31
N VAL A 69 -13.68 -6.76 -17.45
CA VAL A 69 -12.57 -7.61 -17.89
C VAL A 69 -11.29 -6.82 -17.80
N GLN A 70 -10.33 -7.35 -17.07
CA GLN A 70 -9.00 -6.76 -16.94
C GLN A 70 -7.91 -7.78 -17.26
N VAL A 71 -6.75 -7.28 -17.70
CA VAL A 71 -5.52 -8.04 -17.84
C VAL A 71 -4.36 -7.22 -17.31
N GLN A 72 -3.47 -7.85 -16.55
CA GLN A 72 -2.23 -7.22 -16.09
C GLN A 72 -1.14 -8.27 -15.92
N PRO A 73 0.16 -7.92 -16.06
CA PRO A 73 1.24 -8.84 -15.71
C PRO A 73 1.12 -9.28 -14.24
N HIS A 74 1.36 -10.57 -13.94
CA HIS A 74 1.40 -11.04 -12.55
C HIS A 74 2.55 -10.37 -11.78
N HIS A 75 3.74 -10.32 -12.36
CA HIS A 75 4.82 -9.48 -11.84
C HIS A 75 4.96 -8.22 -12.69
N SER A 76 5.21 -7.08 -12.06
CA SER A 76 5.32 -5.78 -12.74
C SER A 76 6.33 -5.78 -13.89
N ILE A 77 7.37 -6.60 -13.78
CA ILE A 77 8.37 -6.85 -14.82
C ILE A 77 8.79 -8.32 -14.83
N TYR A 78 9.20 -8.82 -16.00
CA TYR A 78 9.93 -10.07 -16.21
C TYR A 78 11.26 -9.76 -16.88
N ASP A 79 12.25 -10.63 -16.71
CA ASP A 79 13.53 -10.48 -17.40
C ASP A 79 13.97 -11.76 -18.14
N SER A 80 14.98 -11.62 -18.99
CA SER A 80 15.44 -12.68 -19.89
C SER A 80 16.12 -13.87 -19.18
N SER A 81 16.28 -13.84 -17.86
CA SER A 81 16.71 -15.00 -17.07
C SER A 81 15.55 -15.94 -16.73
N GLU A 82 14.31 -15.44 -16.85
CA GLU A 82 13.10 -16.19 -16.53
C GLU A 82 12.60 -16.99 -17.74
N LYS A 83 12.06 -18.17 -17.44
CA LYS A 83 11.53 -19.05 -18.48
C LYS A 83 10.02 -18.93 -18.64
N ASN A 84 9.34 -18.58 -17.57
CA ASN A 84 7.89 -18.52 -17.47
C ASN A 84 7.47 -17.12 -17.06
N ALA A 85 6.39 -16.66 -17.62
CA ALA A 85 5.71 -15.45 -17.20
C ALA A 85 4.21 -15.70 -17.11
N GLN A 86 3.54 -14.89 -16.34
CA GLN A 86 2.09 -15.01 -16.16
C GLN A 86 1.45 -13.63 -16.25
N VAL A 87 0.20 -13.62 -16.66
CA VAL A 87 -0.69 -12.48 -16.52
C VAL A 87 -1.87 -12.86 -15.65
N ILE A 88 -2.43 -11.90 -14.96
CA ILE A 88 -3.69 -12.00 -14.24
C ILE A 88 -4.79 -11.63 -15.20
N VAL A 89 -5.83 -12.46 -15.28
CA VAL A 89 -7.06 -12.18 -16.04
C VAL A 89 -8.23 -12.15 -15.07
N ASP A 90 -8.90 -11.02 -15.02
CA ASP A 90 -10.10 -10.81 -14.23
C ASP A 90 -11.34 -10.71 -15.13
N ALA A 91 -12.43 -11.30 -14.66
CA ALA A 91 -13.72 -11.34 -15.33
C ALA A 91 -14.85 -11.01 -14.33
N GLU A 92 -14.71 -9.89 -13.68
CA GLU A 92 -15.53 -9.54 -12.52
C GLU A 92 -16.92 -9.03 -12.88
N ILE A 93 -17.91 -9.36 -12.05
CA ILE A 93 -19.23 -8.72 -12.13
C ILE A 93 -19.19 -7.43 -11.33
N SER A 94 -19.32 -6.32 -12.02
CA SER A 94 -19.30 -4.98 -11.45
C SER A 94 -20.64 -4.25 -11.63
N ARG A 95 -20.81 -3.19 -10.85
CA ARG A 95 -21.91 -2.22 -11.00
C ARG A 95 -21.42 -0.84 -11.41
N ILE A 96 -20.12 -0.63 -11.39
CA ILE A 96 -19.53 0.69 -11.68
C ILE A 96 -18.66 0.68 -12.93
N HIS A 97 -18.06 -0.46 -13.27
CA HIS A 97 -17.14 -0.59 -14.42
C HIS A 97 -17.51 -1.76 -15.31
N GLY A 98 -17.03 -1.72 -16.57
CA GLY A 98 -17.19 -2.78 -17.53
C GLY A 98 -18.29 -2.55 -18.55
N GLN A 99 -18.67 -3.62 -19.25
CA GLN A 99 -19.62 -3.61 -20.35
C GLN A 99 -20.82 -4.52 -20.04
N PRO A 100 -22.00 -4.29 -20.66
CA PRO A 100 -23.17 -5.12 -20.45
C PRO A 100 -22.90 -6.60 -20.72
N LEU A 101 -23.49 -7.47 -19.90
CA LEU A 101 -23.51 -8.91 -20.13
C LEU A 101 -24.35 -9.24 -21.39
N PRO A 102 -24.14 -10.43 -22.03
CA PRO A 102 -24.98 -10.89 -23.12
C PRO A 102 -26.46 -10.91 -22.73
N ASP A 103 -27.34 -10.61 -23.70
CA ASP A 103 -28.79 -10.59 -23.48
C ASP A 103 -29.30 -11.92 -22.88
N GLY A 104 -30.15 -11.79 -21.87
CA GLY A 104 -30.77 -12.92 -21.17
C GLY A 104 -29.86 -13.60 -20.12
N MET A 105 -28.61 -13.17 -19.98
CA MET A 105 -27.75 -13.64 -18.89
C MET A 105 -28.17 -12.96 -17.57
N VAL A 106 -28.51 -13.77 -16.56
CA VAL A 106 -28.94 -13.29 -15.25
C VAL A 106 -27.88 -13.60 -14.21
N VAL A 107 -27.43 -12.57 -13.51
CA VAL A 107 -26.58 -12.72 -12.31
C VAL A 107 -27.51 -12.97 -11.13
N THR A 108 -27.48 -14.19 -10.57
CA THR A 108 -28.24 -14.50 -9.36
C THR A 108 -27.47 -14.00 -8.14
N ALA A 109 -28.17 -13.35 -7.21
CA ALA A 109 -27.62 -12.82 -5.95
C ALA A 109 -27.32 -13.93 -4.91
N ALA A 110 -26.89 -15.11 -5.34
CA ALA A 110 -26.47 -16.17 -4.42
C ALA A 110 -25.08 -15.86 -3.84
N PRO A 111 -24.80 -16.25 -2.58
CA PRO A 111 -23.49 -16.04 -1.97
C PRO A 111 -22.42 -16.91 -2.68
N ARG A 112 -21.69 -16.36 -3.55
CA ARG A 112 -20.81 -16.81 -4.62
C ARG A 112 -21.53 -16.75 -5.95
N ASN A 113 -21.42 -15.63 -6.63
CA ASN A 113 -21.93 -15.37 -7.99
C ASN A 113 -21.35 -16.36 -9.02
N LYS A 114 -21.63 -17.65 -8.87
CA LYS A 114 -21.29 -18.63 -9.90
C LYS A 114 -22.30 -18.47 -11.04
N ILE A 115 -22.00 -17.56 -11.93
CA ILE A 115 -22.58 -17.62 -13.26
C ILE A 115 -21.96 -18.88 -13.90
N ASN A 116 -22.81 -19.83 -14.30
CA ASN A 116 -22.33 -21.02 -15.01
C ASN A 116 -22.03 -20.65 -16.48
N ALA A 117 -21.12 -19.71 -16.65
CA ALA A 117 -20.64 -19.21 -17.92
C ALA A 117 -19.16 -18.88 -17.80
N SER A 118 -18.45 -19.16 -18.86
CA SER A 118 -17.05 -18.77 -19.04
C SER A 118 -16.91 -17.87 -20.26
N PHE A 119 -15.80 -17.18 -20.36
CA PHE A 119 -15.42 -16.51 -21.59
C PHE A 119 -14.15 -17.11 -22.18
N GLU A 120 -14.15 -17.27 -23.47
CA GLU A 120 -12.97 -17.60 -24.25
C GLU A 120 -12.18 -16.32 -24.52
N PHE A 121 -10.86 -16.36 -24.35
CA PHE A 121 -10.00 -15.22 -24.59
C PHE A 121 -8.73 -15.55 -25.38
N GLU A 122 -8.19 -14.54 -26.03
CA GLU A 122 -6.85 -14.51 -26.62
C GLU A 122 -6.12 -13.26 -26.14
N ILE A 123 -4.83 -13.41 -25.79
CA ILE A 123 -3.92 -12.31 -25.48
C ILE A 123 -2.86 -12.25 -26.57
N ARG A 124 -2.74 -11.09 -27.22
CA ARG A 124 -1.79 -10.84 -28.30
C ARG A 124 -0.91 -9.65 -27.99
N ASN A 125 0.34 -9.72 -28.46
CA ASN A 125 1.16 -8.52 -28.57
C ASN A 125 0.53 -7.58 -29.59
N HIS A 126 0.27 -6.34 -29.20
CA HIS A 126 -0.43 -5.38 -30.06
C HIS A 126 0.41 -4.97 -31.30
N GLU A 127 1.75 -4.93 -31.18
CA GLU A 127 2.65 -4.50 -32.25
C GLU A 127 2.85 -5.62 -33.29
N THR A 128 3.12 -6.84 -32.82
CA THR A 128 3.48 -7.97 -33.71
C THR A 128 2.31 -8.89 -34.03
N GLN A 129 1.18 -8.77 -33.34
CA GLN A 129 0.01 -9.63 -33.40
C GLN A 129 0.29 -11.11 -33.02
N HIS A 130 1.47 -11.42 -32.47
CA HIS A 130 1.76 -12.74 -31.97
C HIS A 130 0.81 -13.13 -30.84
N LEU A 131 0.26 -14.34 -30.91
CA LEU A 131 -0.52 -14.91 -29.84
C LEU A 131 0.41 -15.27 -28.69
N LEU A 132 0.18 -14.70 -27.49
CA LEU A 132 0.97 -14.90 -26.29
C LEU A 132 0.31 -15.92 -25.34
N ALA A 133 -1.02 -15.87 -25.26
CA ALA A 133 -1.82 -16.79 -24.45
C ALA A 133 -3.24 -16.89 -25.01
N ALA A 134 -3.92 -18.00 -24.72
CA ALA A 134 -5.35 -18.18 -24.98
C ALA A 134 -5.91 -19.16 -23.96
N GLY A 135 -7.19 -19.04 -23.63
CA GLY A 135 -7.83 -19.92 -22.67
C GLY A 135 -9.29 -19.58 -22.42
N GLU A 136 -9.77 -20.08 -21.31
CA GLU A 136 -11.13 -19.91 -20.84
C GLU A 136 -11.13 -19.56 -19.36
N VAL A 137 -11.91 -18.58 -18.93
CA VAL A 137 -12.01 -18.10 -17.54
C VAL A 137 -13.48 -18.04 -17.14
N PRO A 138 -13.84 -18.46 -15.91
CA PRO A 138 -15.21 -18.32 -15.42
C PRO A 138 -15.62 -16.84 -15.29
N VAL A 139 -16.83 -16.51 -15.71
CA VAL A 139 -17.42 -15.18 -15.45
C VAL A 139 -17.65 -15.02 -13.96
N GLY A 140 -17.23 -13.90 -13.38
CA GLY A 140 -17.24 -13.61 -11.95
C GLY A 140 -15.97 -14.05 -11.21
N SER A 141 -14.87 -14.39 -11.92
CA SER A 141 -13.58 -14.73 -11.31
C SER A 141 -12.64 -13.54 -11.26
N ARG A 142 -11.71 -13.58 -10.29
CA ARG A 142 -10.57 -12.66 -10.13
C ARG A 142 -9.28 -13.44 -9.89
N GLY A 143 -8.16 -12.82 -10.20
CA GLY A 143 -6.83 -13.36 -9.91
C GLY A 143 -6.46 -14.62 -10.69
N ILE A 144 -7.06 -14.85 -11.86
CA ILE A 144 -6.76 -16.05 -12.64
C ILE A 144 -5.43 -15.89 -13.35
N LEU A 145 -4.45 -16.72 -12.96
CA LEU A 145 -3.13 -16.74 -13.55
C LEU A 145 -3.11 -17.51 -14.88
N VAL A 146 -2.58 -16.86 -15.91
CA VAL A 146 -2.47 -17.41 -17.26
C VAL A 146 -1.02 -17.32 -17.72
N GLU A 147 -0.46 -18.45 -18.17
CA GLU A 147 0.91 -18.51 -18.68
C GLU A 147 1.05 -17.74 -20.00
N VAL A 148 2.15 -16.98 -20.12
CA VAL A 148 2.53 -16.21 -21.31
C VAL A 148 3.78 -16.81 -21.95
N ASP A 149 3.76 -16.99 -23.27
CA ASP A 149 4.90 -17.50 -24.04
C ASP A 149 5.93 -16.40 -24.28
N LEU A 150 6.94 -16.31 -23.41
CA LEU A 150 8.04 -15.36 -23.52
C LEU A 150 8.89 -15.53 -24.80
N ALA A 151 8.89 -16.72 -25.42
CA ALA A 151 9.62 -16.94 -26.66
C ALA A 151 9.08 -16.12 -27.86
N LYS A 152 7.91 -15.52 -27.71
CA LYS A 152 7.31 -14.60 -28.68
C LYS A 152 7.68 -13.14 -28.49
N LEU A 153 8.44 -12.83 -27.44
CA LEU A 153 8.83 -11.47 -27.07
C LEU A 153 10.36 -11.33 -27.09
N GLU A 154 10.84 -10.16 -27.48
CA GLU A 154 12.25 -9.81 -27.43
C GLU A 154 12.51 -8.96 -26.17
N PRO A 155 13.53 -9.25 -25.34
CA PRO A 155 13.86 -8.43 -24.18
C PRO A 155 14.20 -6.99 -24.59
N ARG A 156 13.51 -6.00 -24.01
CA ARG A 156 13.72 -4.57 -24.28
C ARG A 156 13.33 -3.71 -23.06
N LEU A 157 13.87 -2.47 -22.99
CA LEU A 157 13.58 -1.54 -21.89
C LEU A 157 12.19 -0.89 -21.96
N THR A 158 11.57 -0.90 -23.13
CA THR A 158 10.20 -0.41 -23.33
C THR A 158 9.19 -1.54 -23.19
N PRO A 159 7.99 -1.30 -22.69
CA PRO A 159 6.99 -2.35 -22.56
C PRO A 159 6.53 -2.92 -23.90
N HIS A 160 6.03 -4.14 -23.89
CA HIS A 160 5.25 -4.73 -24.96
C HIS A 160 3.77 -4.46 -24.68
N PRO A 161 3.08 -3.65 -25.47
CA PRO A 161 1.64 -3.49 -25.30
C PRO A 161 0.95 -4.81 -25.64
N ILE A 162 0.15 -5.32 -24.73
CA ILE A 162 -0.64 -6.54 -24.90
C ILE A 162 -2.13 -6.20 -24.93
N HIS A 163 -2.86 -6.95 -25.73
CA HIS A 163 -4.30 -6.80 -25.91
C HIS A 163 -5.00 -8.13 -25.62
N LEU A 164 -5.94 -8.12 -24.70
CA LEU A 164 -6.86 -9.21 -24.44
C LEU A 164 -8.17 -8.98 -25.22
N SER A 165 -8.61 -9.97 -25.98
CA SER A 165 -9.93 -10.04 -26.61
C SER A 165 -10.66 -11.25 -26.07
N ALA A 166 -11.83 -11.05 -25.49
CA ALA A 166 -12.63 -12.09 -24.88
C ALA A 166 -14.05 -12.14 -25.44
N THR A 167 -14.65 -13.34 -25.48
CA THR A 167 -15.99 -13.55 -25.98
C THR A 167 -16.81 -14.36 -24.99
N VAL A 168 -17.96 -13.83 -24.58
CA VAL A 168 -18.96 -14.54 -23.78
C VAL A 168 -20.13 -14.91 -24.67
N ARG A 169 -20.52 -16.18 -24.63
CA ARG A 169 -21.68 -16.71 -25.38
C ARG A 169 -22.79 -17.10 -24.41
N HIS A 170 -23.97 -16.59 -24.62
CA HIS A 170 -25.17 -17.00 -23.90
C HIS A 170 -26.35 -17.15 -24.84
N SER A 171 -26.88 -18.38 -24.96
CA SER A 171 -27.96 -18.69 -25.93
C SER A 171 -27.60 -18.25 -27.36
N ALA A 172 -28.33 -17.34 -27.95
CA ALA A 172 -28.06 -16.76 -29.28
C ALA A 172 -27.29 -15.44 -29.21
N SER A 173 -27.02 -14.91 -28.02
CA SER A 173 -26.32 -13.64 -27.81
C SER A 173 -24.83 -13.87 -27.66
N ILE A 174 -24.03 -12.97 -28.24
CA ILE A 174 -22.56 -12.97 -28.14
C ILE A 174 -22.13 -11.55 -27.77
N ALA A 175 -21.31 -11.43 -26.71
CA ALA A 175 -20.69 -10.18 -26.34
C ALA A 175 -19.16 -10.33 -26.37
N THR A 176 -18.47 -9.28 -26.84
CA THR A 176 -17.00 -9.23 -26.90
C THR A 176 -16.49 -8.17 -25.96
N TYR A 177 -15.45 -8.49 -25.21
CA TYR A 177 -14.80 -7.63 -24.21
C TYR A 177 -13.33 -7.45 -24.56
N ARG A 178 -12.73 -6.36 -24.13
CA ARG A 178 -11.35 -6.02 -24.40
C ARG A 178 -10.70 -5.41 -23.18
N ALA A 179 -9.40 -5.71 -23.02
CA ALA A 179 -8.54 -5.08 -22.03
C ALA A 179 -7.12 -4.96 -22.59
N ASP A 180 -6.41 -3.92 -22.21
CA ASP A 180 -5.05 -3.63 -22.63
C ASP A 180 -4.15 -3.52 -21.41
N ALA A 181 -2.86 -3.89 -21.53
CA ALA A 181 -1.84 -3.69 -20.52
C ALA A 181 -0.45 -3.54 -21.14
N ASP A 182 0.45 -2.95 -20.39
CA ASP A 182 1.87 -2.92 -20.68
C ASP A 182 2.57 -4.12 -20.05
N PHE A 183 3.32 -4.89 -20.82
CA PHE A 183 4.06 -6.05 -20.37
C PHE A 183 5.57 -5.79 -20.52
N TYR A 184 6.27 -5.63 -19.40
CA TYR A 184 7.72 -5.44 -19.40
C TYR A 184 8.44 -6.79 -19.42
N PHE A 185 9.22 -7.02 -20.50
CA PHE A 185 10.17 -8.12 -20.63
C PHE A 185 11.55 -7.53 -20.86
N LEU A 186 12.35 -7.46 -19.81
CA LEU A 186 13.60 -6.72 -19.78
C LEU A 186 14.82 -7.63 -20.06
N PRO A 187 15.95 -7.09 -20.54
CA PRO A 187 17.23 -7.77 -20.44
C PRO A 187 17.59 -8.08 -18.98
N ALA A 188 18.07 -9.27 -18.67
CA ALA A 188 18.52 -9.60 -17.31
C ALA A 188 19.72 -8.75 -16.91
N LYS A 189 19.71 -8.23 -15.67
CA LYS A 189 20.84 -7.50 -15.09
C LYS A 189 21.85 -8.47 -14.44
N ASN A 190 23.10 -8.10 -14.45
CA ASN A 190 24.20 -8.77 -13.76
C ASN A 190 24.95 -7.81 -12.82
N ASN A 191 24.42 -6.63 -12.61
CA ASN A 191 24.89 -5.61 -11.67
C ASN A 191 23.70 -4.86 -11.08
N GLY A 192 23.86 -4.31 -9.89
CA GLY A 192 22.80 -3.60 -9.18
C GLY A 192 21.67 -4.52 -8.71
N SER A 193 20.53 -3.95 -8.47
CA SER A 193 19.29 -4.66 -8.07
C SER A 193 18.25 -4.68 -9.17
N THR A 194 17.27 -5.55 -8.98
CA THR A 194 16.01 -5.59 -9.73
C THR A 194 14.90 -5.85 -8.74
N VAL A 195 13.83 -5.09 -8.81
CA VAL A 195 12.69 -5.18 -7.90
C VAL A 195 11.40 -5.30 -8.69
N LYS A 196 10.63 -6.33 -8.38
CA LYS A 196 9.31 -6.59 -8.97
C LYS A 196 8.23 -6.38 -7.93
N ILE A 197 7.06 -6.03 -8.41
CA ILE A 197 5.80 -6.07 -7.65
C ILE A 197 5.07 -7.35 -8.05
N ASP A 198 4.60 -8.11 -7.07
CA ASP A 198 3.57 -9.12 -7.27
C ASP A 198 2.21 -8.41 -7.33
N ASN A 199 1.67 -8.25 -8.52
CA ASN A 199 0.39 -7.56 -8.71
C ASN A 199 -0.82 -8.38 -8.24
N LEU A 200 -0.65 -9.65 -7.89
CA LEU A 200 -1.71 -10.47 -7.30
C LEU A 200 -1.82 -10.25 -5.79
N ASN A 201 -0.68 -10.19 -5.09
CA ASN A 201 -0.63 -10.12 -3.63
C ASN A 201 -0.02 -8.81 -3.09
N GLY A 202 0.51 -7.94 -3.94
CA GLY A 202 1.06 -6.62 -3.58
C GLY A 202 2.46 -6.64 -2.96
N GLY A 203 3.10 -7.80 -2.81
CA GLY A 203 4.42 -7.94 -2.22
C GLY A 203 5.56 -7.54 -3.17
N LEU A 204 6.77 -7.40 -2.62
CA LEU A 204 7.99 -7.20 -3.40
C LEU A 204 8.75 -8.50 -3.62
N ILE A 205 9.40 -8.59 -4.76
CA ILE A 205 10.32 -9.67 -5.13
C ILE A 205 11.62 -9.01 -5.60
N VAL A 206 12.72 -9.34 -4.96
CA VAL A 206 14.00 -8.65 -5.18
C VAL A 206 15.08 -9.62 -5.67
N ALA A 207 16.01 -9.09 -6.47
CA ALA A 207 17.21 -9.80 -6.90
C ALA A 207 18.40 -8.84 -6.93
N ASN A 208 19.55 -9.30 -6.43
CA ASN A 208 20.83 -8.61 -6.49
C ASN A 208 21.99 -9.61 -6.35
N ASN A 209 23.22 -9.13 -6.20
CA ASN A 209 24.39 -9.97 -5.99
C ASN A 209 24.32 -10.84 -4.71
N ALA A 210 23.66 -10.38 -3.64
CA ALA A 210 23.50 -11.15 -2.40
C ALA A 210 22.51 -12.33 -2.55
N THR A 211 21.60 -12.26 -3.52
CA THR A 211 20.68 -13.35 -3.88
C THR A 211 21.17 -14.21 -5.05
N ASP A 212 22.43 -14.04 -5.52
CA ASP A 212 22.92 -14.61 -6.77
C ASP A 212 22.01 -14.28 -7.99
N TYR A 213 21.43 -13.09 -7.98
CA TYR A 213 20.43 -12.60 -8.96
C TYR A 213 19.19 -13.52 -9.09
N LYS A 214 18.87 -14.28 -8.03
CA LYS A 214 17.63 -15.05 -7.94
C LYS A 214 16.56 -14.20 -7.28
N PHE A 215 15.41 -14.15 -7.86
CA PHE A 215 14.25 -13.45 -7.32
C PHE A 215 13.75 -14.09 -6.04
N THR A 216 13.67 -13.30 -4.97
CA THR A 216 13.25 -13.71 -3.63
C THR A 216 12.17 -12.78 -3.09
N PRO A 217 11.08 -13.29 -2.50
CA PRO A 217 10.10 -12.45 -1.82
C PRO A 217 10.76 -11.59 -0.73
N PHE A 218 10.32 -10.35 -0.62
CA PHE A 218 10.89 -9.39 0.33
C PHE A 218 9.81 -8.51 0.95
N LEU A 219 9.74 -8.52 2.27
CA LEU A 219 8.86 -7.65 3.06
C LEU A 219 9.70 -6.52 3.67
N PRO A 220 9.68 -5.30 3.13
CA PRO A 220 10.41 -4.17 3.70
C PRO A 220 9.84 -3.75 5.05
N PHE A 221 10.73 -3.52 6.01
CA PHE A 221 10.38 -2.99 7.31
C PHE A 221 11.48 -2.06 7.82
N GLY A 222 11.14 -0.79 8.10
CA GLY A 222 12.14 0.18 8.49
C GLY A 222 11.59 1.57 8.80
N PHE A 223 12.44 2.56 8.58
CA PHE A 223 12.17 3.93 8.94
C PHE A 223 12.70 4.92 7.90
N TYR A 224 12.09 6.10 7.88
CA TYR A 224 12.71 7.31 7.38
C TYR A 224 13.79 7.77 8.35
N THR A 225 14.95 8.20 7.84
CA THR A 225 16.11 8.54 8.67
C THR A 225 16.88 9.71 8.08
N SER A 226 17.13 10.73 8.87
CA SER A 226 17.86 11.92 8.42
C SER A 226 19.32 11.62 8.12
N CYS A 227 19.81 12.02 6.95
CA CYS A 227 21.22 11.89 6.56
C CYS A 227 22.17 12.74 7.38
N GLY A 228 21.89 14.03 7.54
CA GLY A 228 22.68 14.94 8.36
C GLY A 228 22.42 14.82 9.87
N GLY A 229 21.33 14.11 10.25
CA GLY A 229 20.97 13.85 11.64
C GLY A 229 21.56 12.54 12.17
N TYR A 230 20.70 11.51 12.30
CA TYR A 230 21.13 10.24 12.89
C TYR A 230 22.19 9.51 12.08
N LEU A 231 22.01 9.38 10.78
CA LEU A 231 22.99 8.67 9.94
C LEU A 231 24.36 9.34 10.01
N ASN A 232 24.39 10.65 10.02
CA ASN A 232 25.60 11.47 10.16
C ASN A 232 26.77 10.89 9.34
N TYR A 233 26.47 10.35 8.16
CA TYR A 233 27.40 9.67 7.26
C TYR A 233 28.31 8.67 8.00
N SER A 234 27.72 7.87 8.88
CA SER A 234 28.40 6.91 9.75
C SER A 234 27.96 5.47 9.49
N LEU A 235 28.89 4.62 9.04
CA LEU A 235 28.63 3.18 8.90
C LEU A 235 28.22 2.53 10.24
N THR A 236 28.75 3.03 11.37
CA THR A 236 28.35 2.54 12.69
C THR A 236 26.87 2.76 12.94
N ASN A 237 26.33 3.93 12.58
CA ASN A 237 24.91 4.23 12.76
C ASN A 237 24.03 3.37 11.85
N VAL A 238 24.45 3.12 10.62
CA VAL A 238 23.78 2.17 9.70
C VAL A 238 23.76 0.77 10.33
N THR A 239 24.89 0.30 10.88
CA THR A 239 24.99 -1.02 11.51
C THR A 239 24.12 -1.13 12.78
N VAL A 240 24.06 -0.09 13.61
CA VAL A 240 23.18 -0.04 14.80
C VAL A 240 21.73 -0.14 14.38
N TYR A 241 21.32 0.61 13.37
CA TYR A 241 19.96 0.56 12.80
C TYR A 241 19.59 -0.86 12.34
N GLN A 242 20.44 -1.50 11.56
CA GLN A 242 20.23 -2.85 11.04
C GLN A 242 20.16 -3.91 12.17
N ASN A 243 20.97 -3.77 13.23
CA ASN A 243 20.98 -4.71 14.37
C ASN A 243 19.67 -4.69 15.18
N LEU A 244 18.87 -3.64 15.08
CA LEU A 244 17.52 -3.62 15.64
C LEU A 244 16.56 -4.59 14.91
N GLY A 245 16.90 -4.99 13.68
CA GLY A 245 16.12 -5.95 12.88
C GLY A 245 15.51 -5.37 11.62
N PHE A 246 15.76 -4.09 11.34
CA PHE A 246 15.26 -3.42 10.14
C PHE A 246 16.01 -3.90 8.90
N ASN A 247 15.30 -4.15 7.82
CA ASN A 247 15.84 -4.62 6.55
C ASN A 247 15.70 -3.58 5.42
N ALA A 248 14.97 -2.50 5.67
CA ALA A 248 14.78 -1.40 4.73
C ALA A 248 14.98 -0.04 5.42
N ILE A 249 15.31 0.99 4.66
CA ILE A 249 15.52 2.36 5.14
C ILE A 249 15.13 3.37 4.07
N ASN A 250 14.62 4.54 4.47
CA ASN A 250 14.46 5.71 3.59
C ASN A 250 15.38 6.84 4.08
N PRO A 251 16.61 6.97 3.55
CA PRO A 251 17.50 8.06 3.92
C PRO A 251 16.97 9.39 3.37
N VAL A 252 16.56 10.29 4.24
CA VAL A 252 16.12 11.65 3.86
C VAL A 252 17.33 12.53 3.62
N CYS A 253 17.85 12.49 2.39
CA CYS A 253 19.02 13.23 1.94
C CYS A 253 18.64 14.19 0.81
N ALA A 254 19.38 15.29 0.69
CA ALA A 254 19.36 16.10 -0.52
C ALA A 254 20.40 15.58 -1.52
N PHE A 255 20.08 15.62 -2.82
CA PHE A 255 21.04 15.23 -3.87
C PHE A 255 22.35 16.05 -3.83
N THR A 256 22.26 17.26 -3.32
CA THR A 256 23.42 18.17 -3.14
C THR A 256 24.29 17.78 -1.94
N ASP A 257 23.87 16.79 -1.12
CA ASP A 257 24.68 16.31 -0.01
C ASP A 257 25.89 15.55 -0.55
N GLY A 258 27.09 16.10 -0.36
CA GLY A 258 28.33 15.60 -0.97
C GLY A 258 28.71 14.16 -0.56
N ASP A 259 28.13 13.65 0.53
CA ASP A 259 28.44 12.32 1.10
C ASP A 259 27.40 11.24 0.74
N LEU A 260 26.41 11.56 -0.11
CA LEU A 260 25.34 10.63 -0.50
C LEU A 260 25.90 9.36 -1.16
N GLY A 261 26.93 9.49 -1.99
CA GLY A 261 27.61 8.34 -2.62
C GLY A 261 28.18 7.37 -1.60
N PHE A 262 28.86 7.85 -0.56
CA PHE A 262 29.39 7.01 0.52
C PHE A 262 28.28 6.35 1.32
N LEU A 263 27.16 7.05 1.58
CA LEU A 263 26.01 6.44 2.25
C LEU A 263 25.46 5.27 1.44
N CYS A 264 25.24 5.44 0.14
CA CYS A 264 24.80 4.36 -0.73
C CYS A 264 25.79 3.17 -0.72
N ASP A 265 27.11 3.42 -0.74
CA ASP A 265 28.14 2.37 -0.65
C ASP A 265 28.01 1.57 0.67
N TRP A 266 27.71 2.24 1.78
CA TRP A 266 27.51 1.56 3.07
C TRP A 266 26.21 0.75 3.10
N LEU A 267 25.12 1.29 2.58
CA LEU A 267 23.84 0.57 2.49
C LEU A 267 24.01 -0.69 1.62
N ASP A 268 24.69 -0.58 0.50
CA ASP A 268 25.01 -1.72 -0.36
C ASP A 268 25.90 -2.75 0.37
N SER A 269 26.93 -2.30 1.10
CA SER A 269 27.86 -3.19 1.82
C SER A 269 27.23 -3.91 3.00
N THR A 270 26.19 -3.34 3.60
CA THR A 270 25.45 -3.93 4.74
C THR A 270 24.25 -4.75 4.31
N ASN A 271 23.95 -4.83 3.03
CA ASN A 271 22.74 -5.47 2.49
C ASN A 271 21.44 -4.90 3.09
N LEU A 272 21.42 -3.59 3.36
CA LEU A 272 20.26 -2.84 3.79
C LEU A 272 19.60 -2.20 2.56
N TRP A 273 18.37 -2.63 2.25
CA TRP A 273 17.62 -2.10 1.10
C TRP A 273 17.14 -0.68 1.37
N TYR A 274 17.12 0.17 0.36
CA TYR A 274 16.72 1.56 0.55
C TYR A 274 15.81 2.12 -0.53
N GLN A 275 14.92 2.99 -0.09
CA GLN A 275 14.18 3.89 -0.97
C GLN A 275 15.09 5.09 -1.26
N TYR A 276 15.32 5.42 -2.53
CA TYR A 276 16.07 6.60 -2.89
C TYR A 276 15.16 7.83 -2.90
N ASP A 277 15.36 8.72 -1.92
CA ASP A 277 14.49 9.84 -1.64
C ASP A 277 14.76 11.04 -2.56
N MET A 278 13.81 11.38 -3.40
CA MET A 278 13.87 12.51 -4.34
C MET A 278 12.90 13.65 -3.96
N ARG A 279 12.31 13.64 -2.74
CA ARG A 279 11.29 14.64 -2.32
C ARG A 279 11.68 16.08 -2.59
N HIS A 280 12.96 16.43 -2.50
CA HIS A 280 13.44 17.79 -2.73
C HIS A 280 13.78 18.10 -4.19
N SER A 281 13.86 17.09 -5.05
CA SER A 281 14.38 17.24 -6.43
C SER A 281 13.44 16.74 -7.52
N TYR A 282 12.44 15.90 -7.21
CA TYR A 282 11.62 15.22 -8.22
C TYR A 282 10.92 16.18 -9.22
N ARG A 283 10.58 17.40 -8.80
CA ARG A 283 9.97 18.41 -9.67
C ARG A 283 10.94 19.04 -10.68
N ASN A 284 12.24 18.80 -10.52
CA ASN A 284 13.27 19.23 -11.46
C ASN A 284 13.75 18.05 -12.29
N LEU A 285 13.14 17.81 -13.45
CA LEU A 285 13.45 16.66 -14.31
C LEU A 285 14.91 16.61 -14.77
N SER A 286 15.60 17.74 -14.88
CA SER A 286 17.04 17.74 -15.19
C SER A 286 17.85 17.17 -14.03
N SER A 287 17.51 17.54 -12.79
CA SER A 287 18.14 16.96 -11.60
C SER A 287 17.84 15.46 -11.47
N VAL A 288 16.60 15.04 -11.74
CA VAL A 288 16.22 13.61 -11.75
C VAL A 288 17.07 12.85 -12.78
N ALA A 289 17.20 13.38 -14.01
CA ALA A 289 18.00 12.76 -15.07
C ALA A 289 19.48 12.64 -14.70
N GLU A 290 20.03 13.56 -13.91
CA GLU A 290 21.41 13.50 -13.40
C GLU A 290 21.57 12.42 -12.32
N GLN A 291 20.55 12.19 -11.48
CA GLN A 291 20.59 11.24 -10.36
C GLN A 291 20.45 9.78 -10.82
N ILE A 292 19.59 9.51 -11.79
CA ILE A 292 19.28 8.14 -12.24
C ILE A 292 20.54 7.31 -12.53
N PRO A 293 21.50 7.74 -13.37
CA PRO A 293 22.69 6.96 -13.71
C PRO A 293 23.62 6.71 -12.55
N LEU A 294 23.53 7.47 -11.46
CA LEU A 294 24.36 7.31 -10.27
C LEU A 294 23.79 6.25 -9.31
N VAL A 295 22.48 5.94 -9.42
CA VAL A 295 21.77 5.14 -8.42
C VAL A 295 21.17 3.86 -9.00
N LYS A 296 20.69 3.84 -10.25
CA LYS A 296 19.94 2.70 -10.83
C LYS A 296 20.68 1.37 -10.87
N ASP A 297 22.01 1.38 -10.79
CA ASP A 297 22.85 0.19 -10.77
C ASP A 297 23.43 -0.13 -9.39
N ARG A 298 22.86 0.45 -8.33
CA ARG A 298 23.21 0.14 -6.94
C ARG A 298 22.63 -1.20 -6.52
N SER A 299 23.34 -1.91 -5.64
CA SER A 299 23.00 -3.29 -5.26
C SER A 299 21.77 -3.40 -4.39
N ASN A 300 21.41 -2.35 -3.64
CA ASN A 300 20.30 -2.39 -2.69
C ASN A 300 19.29 -1.27 -2.90
N LEU A 301 19.23 -0.69 -4.10
CA LEU A 301 18.13 0.19 -4.47
C LEU A 301 16.83 -0.63 -4.46
N LEU A 302 15.87 -0.23 -3.63
CA LEU A 302 14.57 -0.88 -3.53
C LEU A 302 13.53 -0.18 -4.41
N THR A 303 13.39 1.12 -4.22
CA THR A 303 12.41 1.95 -4.94
C THR A 303 12.94 3.36 -5.12
N TRP A 304 12.39 4.06 -6.10
CA TRP A 304 12.48 5.50 -6.23
C TRP A 304 11.37 6.14 -5.41
N TYR A 305 11.70 6.76 -4.28
CA TYR A 305 10.74 7.56 -3.53
C TYR A 305 10.68 8.96 -4.10
N THR A 306 9.67 9.24 -4.92
CA THR A 306 9.64 10.45 -5.74
C THR A 306 9.10 11.65 -4.99
N ALA A 307 7.94 11.53 -4.37
CA ALA A 307 7.25 12.67 -3.78
C ALA A 307 6.77 12.36 -2.36
N ASP A 308 6.89 13.37 -1.51
CA ASP A 308 6.46 13.38 -0.13
C ASP A 308 5.36 14.43 0.02
N GLU A 309 4.16 13.99 0.33
CA GLU A 309 2.96 14.81 0.52
C GLU A 309 2.72 15.86 -0.58
N PRO A 310 2.81 15.49 -1.89
CA PRO A 310 2.64 16.45 -2.98
C PRO A 310 1.24 17.07 -3.00
N ASP A 311 0.28 16.40 -2.45
CA ASP A 311 -1.12 16.81 -2.26
C ASP A 311 -1.25 17.85 -1.13
N GLY A 312 -0.62 17.64 0.02
CA GLY A 312 -0.56 18.61 1.10
C GLY A 312 0.11 19.91 0.67
N TRP A 313 1.25 19.82 0.00
CA TRP A 313 1.99 20.94 -0.57
C TRP A 313 1.30 21.56 -1.79
N GLN A 314 0.29 20.92 -2.36
CA GLN A 314 -0.45 21.36 -3.54
C GLN A 314 0.48 21.65 -4.73
N TYR A 315 1.44 20.77 -4.98
CA TYR A 315 2.32 20.88 -6.15
C TYR A 315 1.53 20.60 -7.45
N ALA A 316 2.11 20.98 -8.58
CA ALA A 316 1.47 20.78 -9.89
C ALA A 316 0.99 19.34 -10.06
N LEU A 317 -0.27 19.15 -10.48
CA LEU A 317 -0.94 17.83 -10.55
C LEU A 317 -0.22 16.82 -11.44
N ASN A 318 0.54 17.27 -12.43
CA ASN A 318 1.34 16.42 -13.31
C ASN A 318 2.77 16.19 -12.81
N SER A 319 3.19 16.78 -11.68
CA SER A 319 4.58 16.76 -11.23
C SER A 319 5.08 15.34 -10.94
N THR A 320 4.29 14.53 -10.28
CA THR A 320 4.61 13.14 -9.97
C THR A 320 4.69 12.29 -11.24
N LYS A 321 3.70 12.44 -12.15
CA LYS A 321 3.63 11.69 -13.41
C LYS A 321 4.80 11.99 -14.35
N LEU A 322 5.24 13.24 -14.45
CA LEU A 322 6.39 13.60 -15.28
C LEU A 322 7.68 12.91 -14.81
N THR A 323 7.89 12.84 -13.51
CA THR A 323 9.04 12.14 -12.93
C THR A 323 8.92 10.64 -13.08
N TYR A 324 7.73 10.09 -12.87
CA TYR A 324 7.44 8.67 -13.10
C TYR A 324 7.80 8.25 -14.54
N ASP A 325 7.33 9.01 -15.54
CA ASP A 325 7.57 8.69 -16.95
C ASP A 325 9.06 8.74 -17.29
N LEU A 326 9.81 9.67 -16.68
CA LEU A 326 11.26 9.73 -16.83
C LEU A 326 11.93 8.49 -16.20
N LEU A 327 11.57 8.14 -14.97
CA LEU A 327 12.11 6.98 -14.27
C LEU A 327 11.81 5.67 -15.02
N LYS A 328 10.57 5.45 -15.43
CA LYS A 328 10.18 4.25 -16.19
C LYS A 328 10.92 4.09 -17.54
N ARG A 329 11.23 5.21 -18.18
CA ARG A 329 12.02 5.18 -19.42
C ARG A 329 13.50 4.87 -19.19
N GLU A 330 14.10 5.42 -18.11
CA GLU A 330 15.54 5.32 -17.84
C GLU A 330 15.92 4.15 -16.94
N ASP A 331 14.98 3.70 -16.11
CA ASP A 331 15.15 2.60 -15.15
C ASP A 331 13.83 1.84 -14.91
N PRO A 332 13.41 0.97 -15.83
CA PRO A 332 12.20 0.16 -15.64
C PRO A 332 12.39 -0.98 -14.62
N TYR A 333 13.59 -1.18 -14.07
CA TYR A 333 13.89 -2.29 -13.13
C TYR A 333 13.45 -2.01 -11.68
N HIS A 334 13.14 -0.77 -11.36
CA HIS A 334 12.74 -0.40 -10.01
C HIS A 334 11.39 0.32 -10.01
N PRO A 335 10.53 -0.01 -9.04
CA PRO A 335 9.27 0.69 -8.87
C PRO A 335 9.46 2.07 -8.25
N THR A 336 8.42 2.89 -8.37
CA THR A 336 8.34 4.22 -7.76
C THR A 336 7.32 4.24 -6.64
N ALA A 337 7.58 5.01 -5.60
CA ALA A 337 6.70 5.23 -4.47
C ALA A 337 6.49 6.72 -4.20
N LEU A 338 5.36 7.07 -3.61
CA LEU A 338 5.09 8.39 -3.05
C LEU A 338 4.21 8.27 -1.80
N ALA A 339 4.30 9.24 -0.89
CA ALA A 339 3.39 9.35 0.25
C ALA A 339 2.35 10.45 0.00
N LEU A 340 1.11 10.21 0.43
CA LEU A 340 0.01 11.17 0.43
C LEU A 340 -0.45 11.43 1.85
N ASN A 341 -0.65 12.71 2.17
CA ASN A 341 -1.14 13.18 3.47
C ASN A 341 -2.66 13.37 3.48
N CYS A 342 -3.22 13.79 2.34
CA CYS A 342 -4.62 14.17 2.26
C CYS A 342 -5.55 12.96 2.16
N ASP A 343 -6.68 13.04 2.84
CA ASP A 343 -7.71 12.00 2.77
C ASP A 343 -8.34 11.91 1.38
N ASN A 344 -8.77 13.05 0.82
CA ASN A 344 -9.40 13.11 -0.52
C ASN A 344 -9.11 14.45 -1.21
N TYR A 345 -7.94 14.58 -1.79
CA TYR A 345 -7.54 15.80 -2.50
C TYR A 345 -6.68 15.48 -3.72
N TYR A 346 -7.29 15.51 -4.91
CA TYR A 346 -6.63 15.20 -6.19
C TYR A 346 -5.87 13.86 -6.18
N PHE A 347 -6.45 12.83 -5.56
CA PHE A 347 -5.84 11.51 -5.42
C PHE A 347 -5.36 10.94 -6.77
N GLU A 348 -6.22 10.96 -7.80
CA GLU A 348 -5.92 10.38 -9.11
C GLU A 348 -4.67 10.98 -9.77
N PRO A 349 -4.54 12.32 -9.96
CA PRO A 349 -3.39 12.89 -10.65
C PRO A 349 -2.09 12.70 -9.87
N TYR A 350 -2.09 12.78 -8.53
CA TYR A 350 -0.87 12.56 -7.77
C TYR A 350 -0.43 11.10 -7.80
N THR A 351 -1.34 10.15 -7.65
CA THR A 351 -1.02 8.70 -7.67
C THR A 351 -0.70 8.18 -9.06
N ALA A 352 -1.02 8.92 -10.15
CA ALA A 352 -0.59 8.56 -11.51
C ALA A 352 0.94 8.49 -11.65
N GLY A 353 1.70 9.06 -10.71
CA GLY A 353 3.16 9.09 -10.68
C GLY A 353 3.80 8.04 -9.77
N ALA A 354 3.12 6.94 -9.44
CA ALA A 354 3.68 5.91 -8.57
C ALA A 354 3.19 4.51 -8.91
N ASP A 355 4.00 3.50 -8.56
CA ASP A 355 3.61 2.09 -8.53
C ASP A 355 3.07 1.68 -7.15
N PHE A 356 3.49 2.37 -6.08
CA PHE A 356 3.02 2.20 -4.71
C PHE A 356 2.48 3.51 -4.16
N ILE A 357 1.45 3.42 -3.34
CA ILE A 357 0.90 4.57 -2.62
C ILE A 357 1.16 4.35 -1.13
N MET A 358 1.79 5.33 -0.48
CA MET A 358 2.02 5.32 0.97
C MET A 358 1.03 6.27 1.62
N GLU A 359 0.35 5.82 2.68
CA GLU A 359 -0.43 6.68 3.56
C GLU A 359 0.42 7.09 4.77
N ASP A 360 0.20 8.27 5.32
CA ASP A 360 0.90 8.79 6.49
C ASP A 360 -0.06 9.40 7.52
N ALA A 361 -1.15 8.71 7.80
CA ALA A 361 -2.05 9.08 8.87
C ALA A 361 -1.39 8.95 10.25
N TYR A 362 -1.28 10.06 10.99
CA TYR A 362 -0.64 10.11 12.31
C TYR A 362 -1.65 10.45 13.42
N PRO A 363 -2.45 9.50 13.91
CA PRO A 363 -3.59 9.76 14.79
C PRO A 363 -3.23 9.92 16.26
N VAL A 364 -2.04 9.47 16.70
CA VAL A 364 -1.75 9.37 18.14
C VAL A 364 -1.56 10.73 18.77
N SER A 365 -2.41 11.03 19.74
CA SER A 365 -2.29 12.23 20.60
C SER A 365 -2.41 13.57 19.86
N ILE A 366 -3.20 13.60 18.79
CA ILE A 366 -3.64 14.83 18.10
C ILE A 366 -4.90 15.40 18.76
N ASP A 367 -5.20 16.67 18.48
CA ASP A 367 -6.53 17.25 18.64
C ASP A 367 -7.15 17.37 17.25
N PRO A 368 -8.05 16.47 16.83
CA PRO A 368 -8.57 16.44 15.47
C PRO A 368 -9.51 17.62 15.17
N SER A 369 -9.92 18.37 16.18
CA SER A 369 -10.87 19.48 16.06
C SER A 369 -10.24 20.86 16.13
N PHE A 370 -9.00 20.95 16.66
CA PHE A 370 -8.34 22.24 16.88
C PHE A 370 -6.83 22.20 16.70
N SER A 371 -6.34 23.02 15.78
CA SER A 371 -4.91 23.23 15.55
C SER A 371 -4.34 24.23 16.54
N ARG A 372 -3.51 23.74 17.49
CA ARG A 372 -2.77 24.63 18.38
C ARG A 372 -1.67 25.40 17.68
N LYS A 373 -1.14 24.85 16.58
CA LYS A 373 -0.09 25.46 15.77
C LYS A 373 -0.58 26.75 15.11
N PHE A 374 -1.79 26.74 14.58
CA PHE A 374 -2.36 27.86 13.84
C PHE A 374 -3.48 28.59 14.63
N ASN A 375 -3.84 28.09 15.82
CA ASN A 375 -4.95 28.60 16.63
C ASN A 375 -6.27 28.66 15.85
N THR A 376 -6.60 27.56 15.15
CA THR A 376 -7.76 27.43 14.27
C THR A 376 -8.51 26.14 14.56
N THR A 377 -9.80 26.11 14.24
CA THR A 377 -10.59 24.87 14.24
C THR A 377 -10.26 24.04 13.01
N CYS A 378 -10.44 22.70 13.10
CA CYS A 378 -10.31 21.78 11.99
C CYS A 378 -11.64 21.10 11.67
N ASN A 379 -11.94 21.02 10.37
CA ASN A 379 -13.06 20.29 9.80
C ASN A 379 -12.75 19.91 8.33
N GLU A 380 -13.72 19.41 7.59
CA GLU A 380 -13.53 18.99 6.20
C GLU A 380 -13.11 20.11 5.23
N THR A 381 -13.31 21.37 5.59
CA THR A 381 -13.10 22.53 4.71
C THR A 381 -12.17 23.59 5.29
N TYR A 382 -11.67 23.43 6.52
CA TYR A 382 -10.86 24.43 7.20
C TYR A 382 -9.92 23.81 8.25
N GLY A 383 -8.74 24.38 8.36
CA GLY A 383 -7.75 24.04 9.39
C GLY A 383 -6.77 22.95 8.97
N ASP A 384 -5.66 22.87 9.71
CA ASP A 384 -4.65 21.81 9.64
C ASP A 384 -4.36 21.33 11.05
N CYS A 385 -4.77 20.10 11.37
CA CYS A 385 -4.61 19.44 12.66
C CYS A 385 -3.52 18.35 12.66
N GLY A 386 -2.65 18.30 11.63
CA GLY A 386 -1.54 17.36 11.53
C GLY A 386 -1.90 15.98 10.96
N CYS A 387 -3.20 15.67 10.83
CA CYS A 387 -3.72 14.48 10.17
C CYS A 387 -5.04 14.85 9.49
N ASP A 388 -5.06 14.82 8.15
CA ASP A 388 -6.19 15.30 7.37
C ASP A 388 -7.44 14.42 7.56
N ASN A 389 -8.56 15.02 8.00
CA ASN A 389 -9.84 14.35 8.30
C ASN A 389 -9.77 13.19 9.31
N CYS A 390 -8.70 13.08 10.08
CA CYS A 390 -8.60 12.09 11.15
C CYS A 390 -9.55 12.41 12.31
N ILE A 391 -9.97 11.39 13.04
CA ILE A 391 -10.76 11.52 14.27
C ILE A 391 -9.92 11.34 15.55
N GLY A 392 -8.61 11.09 15.41
CA GLY A 392 -7.68 10.84 16.50
C GLY A 392 -7.79 9.42 17.08
N SER A 393 -8.27 8.47 16.29
CA SER A 393 -8.34 7.04 16.62
C SER A 393 -7.24 6.27 15.86
N LEU A 394 -6.73 5.18 16.44
CA LEU A 394 -5.82 4.28 15.72
C LEU A 394 -6.46 3.71 14.44
N ARG A 395 -7.80 3.69 14.37
CA ARG A 395 -8.53 3.30 13.15
C ARG A 395 -8.33 4.27 11.98
N ASP A 396 -7.86 5.48 12.20
CA ASP A 396 -7.61 6.43 11.11
C ASP A 396 -6.65 5.83 10.06
N ILE A 397 -5.71 4.97 10.49
CA ILE A 397 -4.78 4.25 9.59
C ILE A 397 -5.54 3.27 8.69
N SER A 398 -6.31 2.36 9.29
CA SER A 398 -7.09 1.37 8.52
C SER A 398 -8.13 2.05 7.62
N THR A 399 -8.77 3.09 8.12
CA THR A 399 -9.72 3.89 7.34
C THR A 399 -9.05 4.53 6.13
N ARG A 400 -7.85 5.11 6.28
CA ARG A 400 -7.12 5.72 5.17
C ARG A 400 -6.74 4.68 4.10
N LEU A 401 -6.27 3.49 4.52
CA LEU A 401 -5.96 2.38 3.61
C LEU A 401 -7.20 1.91 2.84
N ASP A 402 -8.33 1.72 3.52
CA ASP A 402 -9.59 1.32 2.90
C ASP A 402 -10.10 2.39 1.93
N THR A 403 -9.97 3.66 2.30
CA THR A 403 -10.34 4.79 1.46
C THR A 403 -9.51 4.82 0.17
N TYR A 404 -8.19 4.65 0.26
CA TYR A 404 -7.33 4.63 -0.92
C TYR A 404 -7.60 3.40 -1.80
N SER A 405 -7.86 2.23 -1.21
CA SER A 405 -8.28 1.04 -1.96
C SER A 405 -9.58 1.27 -2.73
N ALA A 406 -10.54 1.96 -2.10
CA ALA A 406 -11.80 2.31 -2.76
C ALA A 406 -11.58 3.30 -3.92
N TYR A 407 -10.66 4.25 -3.78
CA TYR A 407 -10.33 5.18 -4.86
C TYR A 407 -9.68 4.47 -6.06
N GLU A 408 -8.78 3.51 -5.82
CA GLU A 408 -8.22 2.69 -6.90
C GLU A 408 -9.33 1.93 -7.66
N GLU A 409 -10.27 1.33 -6.93
CA GLU A 409 -11.45 0.68 -7.53
C GLU A 409 -12.27 1.66 -8.38
N TRP A 410 -12.55 2.87 -7.87
CA TRP A 410 -13.37 3.85 -8.60
C TRP A 410 -12.69 4.38 -9.88
N LEU A 411 -11.38 4.32 -9.95
CA LEU A 411 -10.59 4.80 -11.09
C LEU A 411 -10.45 3.78 -12.22
N GLU A 412 -11.04 2.58 -12.11
CA GLU A 412 -11.01 1.52 -13.13
C GLU A 412 -9.57 1.16 -13.57
N ARG A 413 -8.64 1.16 -12.65
CA ARG A 413 -7.24 0.82 -12.95
C ARG A 413 -6.77 -0.35 -12.08
N PRO A 414 -5.68 -1.06 -12.47
CA PRO A 414 -5.11 -2.09 -11.61
C PRO A 414 -4.76 -1.53 -10.24
N ASP A 415 -5.10 -2.29 -9.20
CA ASP A 415 -4.84 -1.91 -7.81
C ASP A 415 -3.33 -1.71 -7.58
N LYS A 416 -2.96 -0.60 -6.97
CA LYS A 416 -1.59 -0.35 -6.54
C LYS A 416 -1.41 -0.82 -5.10
N PRO A 417 -0.32 -1.52 -4.78
CA PRO A 417 -0.06 -1.89 -3.39
C PRO A 417 0.03 -0.66 -2.49
N LEU A 418 -0.58 -0.77 -1.32
CA LEU A 418 -0.57 0.27 -0.29
C LEU A 418 0.51 -0.02 0.74
N TRP A 419 1.16 1.04 1.21
CA TRP A 419 2.16 1.01 2.25
C TRP A 419 1.77 1.95 3.37
N SER A 420 2.20 1.68 4.61
CA SER A 420 1.95 2.57 5.74
C SER A 420 3.22 3.27 6.20
N VAL A 421 3.11 4.58 6.41
CA VAL A 421 4.11 5.37 7.14
C VAL A 421 3.58 5.59 8.55
N LEU A 422 4.06 4.78 9.49
CA LEU A 422 3.52 4.76 10.85
C LEU A 422 4.14 5.84 11.73
N GLN A 423 3.35 6.36 12.65
CA GLN A 423 3.79 7.35 13.63
C GLN A 423 4.75 6.74 14.65
N ALA A 424 5.95 7.31 14.78
CA ALA A 424 6.93 6.97 15.81
C ALA A 424 7.59 8.23 16.41
N PHE A 425 6.83 9.30 16.49
CA PHE A 425 7.30 10.64 16.90
C PHE A 425 6.20 11.41 17.61
N SER A 426 6.58 12.55 18.18
CA SER A 426 5.69 13.58 18.73
C SER A 426 6.27 14.98 18.49
N GLY A 427 5.48 16.01 18.79
CA GLY A 427 5.91 17.40 18.68
C GLY A 427 5.15 18.19 17.63
N GLU A 428 5.83 19.13 16.98
CA GLU A 428 5.33 20.02 15.90
C GLU A 428 4.05 20.81 16.26
N PHE A 429 3.72 20.91 17.55
CA PHE A 429 2.50 21.50 18.09
C PHE A 429 1.20 20.72 17.80
N TYR A 430 1.27 19.58 17.11
CA TYR A 430 0.13 18.70 16.84
C TYR A 430 0.12 17.51 17.79
N TRP A 431 1.22 16.74 17.84
CA TRP A 431 1.33 15.48 18.54
C TRP A 431 1.93 15.69 19.93
N THR A 432 1.12 15.54 20.97
CA THR A 432 1.52 15.93 22.34
C THR A 432 2.40 14.91 23.06
N ARG A 433 2.46 13.66 22.57
CA ARG A 433 3.33 12.58 23.06
C ARG A 433 3.64 11.57 21.96
N ASP A 434 4.69 10.80 22.17
CA ASP A 434 4.97 9.63 21.33
C ASP A 434 3.89 8.55 21.50
N PRO A 435 3.70 7.67 20.49
CA PRO A 435 2.96 6.43 20.66
C PRO A 435 3.55 5.55 21.77
N THR A 436 2.72 4.78 22.43
CA THR A 436 3.17 3.69 23.29
C THR A 436 3.50 2.43 22.46
N PRO A 437 4.26 1.46 22.99
CA PRO A 437 4.48 0.19 22.29
C PRO A 437 3.18 -0.54 21.91
N LEU A 438 2.15 -0.50 22.75
CA LEU A 438 0.87 -1.14 22.45
C LEU A 438 0.15 -0.45 21.29
N GLU A 439 0.10 0.88 21.28
CA GLU A 439 -0.45 1.64 20.14
C GLU A 439 0.33 1.36 18.84
N THR A 440 1.67 1.30 18.94
CA THR A 440 2.54 0.95 17.79
C THR A 440 2.19 -0.41 17.23
N TRP A 441 2.02 -1.43 18.07
CA TRP A 441 1.67 -2.77 17.60
C TRP A 441 0.26 -2.85 17.02
N VAL A 442 -0.70 -2.11 17.60
CA VAL A 442 -2.06 -1.98 17.04
C VAL A 442 -1.99 -1.34 15.65
N MET A 443 -1.27 -0.22 15.49
CA MET A 443 -1.09 0.44 14.19
C MET A 443 -0.52 -0.53 13.13
N MET A 444 0.49 -1.32 13.49
CA MET A 444 1.11 -2.31 12.59
C MET A 444 0.14 -3.43 12.18
N ILE A 445 -0.62 -3.98 13.14
CA ILE A 445 -1.59 -5.04 12.82
C ILE A 445 -2.74 -4.48 11.99
N LEU A 446 -3.25 -3.30 12.29
CA LEU A 446 -4.27 -2.63 11.46
C LEU A 446 -3.78 -2.45 10.03
N SER A 447 -2.55 -1.96 9.84
CA SER A 447 -1.99 -1.78 8.50
C SER A 447 -1.97 -3.08 7.71
N LEU A 448 -1.51 -4.18 8.33
CA LEU A 448 -1.47 -5.49 7.68
C LEU A 448 -2.88 -6.04 7.43
N ASN A 449 -3.80 -5.95 8.40
CA ASN A 449 -5.18 -6.40 8.26
C ASN A 449 -5.90 -5.70 7.11
N HIS A 450 -5.52 -4.46 6.80
CA HIS A 450 -6.02 -3.65 5.69
C HIS A 450 -5.08 -3.62 4.48
N ASN A 451 -4.28 -4.71 4.34
CA ASN A 451 -3.47 -5.04 3.16
C ASN A 451 -2.30 -4.12 2.85
N ALA A 452 -1.80 -3.34 3.81
CA ALA A 452 -0.50 -2.72 3.63
C ALA A 452 0.60 -3.80 3.52
N LYS A 453 1.52 -3.64 2.56
CA LYS A 453 2.56 -4.64 2.27
C LYS A 453 3.94 -4.21 2.75
N VAL A 454 4.08 -3.00 3.25
CA VAL A 454 5.32 -2.43 3.75
C VAL A 454 5.04 -1.48 4.88
N MET A 455 5.96 -1.41 5.84
CA MET A 455 5.92 -0.45 6.94
C MET A 455 7.22 0.33 7.00
N MET A 456 7.12 1.63 6.77
CA MET A 456 8.21 2.59 6.90
C MET A 456 7.78 3.67 7.87
N SER A 457 8.27 3.64 9.10
CA SER A 457 7.82 4.58 10.13
C SER A 457 8.53 5.93 10.05
N TRP A 458 7.85 6.99 10.37
CA TRP A 458 8.38 8.31 10.61
C TRP A 458 8.54 8.53 12.10
N LEU A 459 9.70 8.76 12.69
CA LEU A 459 11.01 8.98 12.08
C LEU A 459 12.07 8.34 13.00
N PHE A 460 13.20 7.85 12.45
CA PHE A 460 14.32 7.33 13.25
C PHE A 460 15.43 8.41 13.43
N PRO A 461 16.05 8.60 14.61
CA PRO A 461 15.78 7.84 15.82
C PRO A 461 14.52 8.31 16.53
N THR A 462 13.80 7.38 17.13
CA THR A 462 12.72 7.63 18.07
C THR A 462 13.18 7.31 19.50
N SER A 463 12.27 7.13 20.47
CA SER A 463 12.63 6.70 21.81
C SER A 463 13.12 5.24 21.85
N ASP A 464 13.95 4.89 22.82
CA ASP A 464 14.49 3.52 22.97
C ASP A 464 13.37 2.47 23.08
N ILE A 465 12.29 2.80 23.76
CA ILE A 465 11.15 1.89 23.91
C ILE A 465 10.44 1.64 22.57
N LEU A 466 10.38 2.63 21.70
CA LEU A 466 9.83 2.47 20.35
C LEU A 466 10.81 1.77 19.41
N HIS A 467 12.12 1.97 19.57
CA HIS A 467 13.13 1.18 18.86
C HIS A 467 12.95 -0.32 19.12
N GLU A 468 12.79 -0.70 20.40
CA GLU A 468 12.54 -2.09 20.79
C GLU A 468 11.20 -2.61 20.25
N ALA A 469 10.13 -1.83 20.38
CA ALA A 469 8.80 -2.21 19.90
C ALA A 469 8.79 -2.49 18.39
N HIS A 470 9.37 -1.61 17.59
CA HIS A 470 9.51 -1.80 16.13
C HIS A 470 10.45 -2.95 15.79
N GLY A 471 11.59 -3.06 16.48
CA GLY A 471 12.56 -4.12 16.25
C GLY A 471 12.03 -5.52 16.53
N HIS A 472 11.13 -5.67 17.52
CA HIS A 472 10.44 -6.95 17.77
C HIS A 472 9.55 -7.34 16.59
N MET A 473 8.74 -6.40 16.09
CA MET A 473 7.83 -6.65 14.96
C MET A 473 8.60 -6.83 13.64
N ALA A 474 9.67 -6.08 13.42
CA ALA A 474 10.54 -6.29 12.26
C ALA A 474 11.06 -7.73 12.19
N LYS A 475 11.58 -8.25 13.31
CA LYS A 475 12.08 -9.63 13.40
C LYS A 475 11.00 -10.69 13.24
N LEU A 476 9.75 -10.36 13.59
CA LEU A 476 8.60 -11.24 13.45
C LEU A 476 8.08 -11.27 12.02
N PHE A 477 7.80 -10.10 11.44
CA PHE A 477 7.12 -10.00 10.15
C PHE A 477 8.02 -10.31 8.95
N THR A 478 9.32 -10.01 9.04
CA THR A 478 10.25 -10.21 7.92
C THR A 478 10.77 -11.64 7.79
N LYS A 479 10.25 -12.58 8.59
CA LYS A 479 10.68 -13.99 8.60
C LYS A 479 9.52 -14.95 8.43
N SER A 480 9.82 -16.09 7.78
CA SER A 480 8.92 -17.24 7.73
C SER A 480 8.57 -17.74 9.15
N PRO A 481 7.34 -18.21 9.40
CA PRO A 481 6.26 -18.34 8.43
C PRO A 481 5.45 -17.06 8.18
N ILE A 482 5.60 -16.01 8.98
CA ILE A 482 4.72 -14.82 8.93
C ILE A 482 4.89 -14.10 7.58
N SER A 483 6.12 -13.87 7.12
CA SER A 483 6.36 -13.26 5.81
C SER A 483 5.73 -14.02 4.66
N ASP A 484 5.67 -15.35 4.76
CA ASP A 484 5.11 -16.20 3.71
C ASP A 484 3.59 -15.98 3.56
N PHE A 485 2.87 -15.81 4.67
CA PHE A 485 1.46 -15.44 4.64
C PHE A 485 1.25 -14.04 4.05
N LEU A 486 2.00 -13.06 4.54
CA LEU A 486 1.84 -11.65 4.16
C LEU A 486 2.15 -11.38 2.67
N LEU A 487 3.11 -12.12 2.11
CA LEU A 487 3.53 -11.99 0.72
C LEU A 487 2.83 -12.97 -0.22
N GLY A 488 2.35 -14.12 0.29
CA GLY A 488 1.75 -15.18 -0.51
C GLY A 488 0.23 -15.14 -0.57
N SER A 489 -0.44 -14.23 0.16
CA SER A 489 -1.88 -14.07 0.10
C SER A 489 -2.32 -12.67 0.54
N ASN A 490 -3.57 -12.33 0.23
CA ASN A 490 -4.21 -11.11 0.71
C ASN A 490 -5.05 -11.41 1.96
N PRO A 491 -5.23 -10.42 2.87
CA PRO A 491 -6.06 -10.59 4.05
C PRO A 491 -7.54 -10.75 3.69
N ILE A 492 -8.22 -11.61 4.44
CA ILE A 492 -9.66 -11.77 4.43
C ILE A 492 -10.17 -11.11 5.71
N SER A 493 -10.86 -9.99 5.60
CA SER A 493 -11.44 -9.31 6.76
C SER A 493 -12.53 -10.17 7.41
N ILE A 494 -12.50 -10.26 8.74
CA ILE A 494 -13.49 -10.96 9.55
C ILE A 494 -14.15 -9.92 10.46
N ILE A 495 -15.30 -9.39 10.03
CA ILE A 495 -16.08 -8.39 10.77
C ILE A 495 -17.44 -8.98 11.08
N ASP A 496 -17.84 -9.02 12.36
CA ASP A 496 -19.20 -9.34 12.87
C ASP A 496 -19.91 -10.54 12.20
N GLY A 497 -19.19 -11.63 11.93
CA GLY A 497 -19.75 -12.84 11.34
C GLY A 497 -20.08 -12.74 9.85
N SER A 498 -19.82 -11.62 9.21
CA SER A 498 -19.86 -11.50 7.75
C SER A 498 -18.45 -11.73 7.18
N GLN A 499 -18.31 -12.75 6.36
CA GLN A 499 -17.11 -12.94 5.56
C GLN A 499 -17.12 -11.93 4.41
N SER A 500 -16.52 -10.77 4.62
CA SER A 500 -16.18 -9.87 3.52
C SER A 500 -14.68 -9.77 3.43
N SER A 501 -14.11 -10.16 2.30
CA SER A 501 -12.75 -9.76 1.97
C SER A 501 -12.76 -8.24 1.74
N PRO A 502 -11.78 -7.46 2.20
CA PRO A 502 -11.62 -6.07 1.76
C PRO A 502 -11.50 -5.97 0.24
N PHE A 503 -11.10 -7.06 -0.40
CA PHE A 503 -10.96 -7.24 -1.85
C PHE A 503 -12.01 -8.18 -2.45
N SER A 504 -12.86 -8.86 -1.67
CA SER A 504 -14.05 -9.48 -2.20
C SER A 504 -15.14 -8.40 -2.25
N HIS A 505 -15.16 -7.64 -3.31
CA HIS A 505 -16.26 -6.76 -3.62
C HIS A 505 -17.56 -7.57 -3.72
N SER A 506 -18.19 -7.86 -2.57
CA SER A 506 -19.57 -8.28 -2.59
C SER A 506 -20.38 -7.05 -2.97
N HIS A 507 -20.68 -6.93 -4.25
CA HIS A 507 -21.57 -5.92 -4.80
C HIS A 507 -22.99 -6.06 -4.22
N THR A 508 -23.17 -5.66 -2.99
CA THR A 508 -24.46 -5.37 -2.43
C THR A 508 -24.46 -3.91 -2.04
N HIS A 509 -24.99 -3.12 -2.98
CA HIS A 509 -25.39 -1.72 -2.83
C HIS A 509 -24.25 -0.68 -2.71
N GLY A 510 -23.97 -0.02 -3.85
CA GLY A 510 -23.24 1.23 -3.93
C GLY A 510 -23.95 2.37 -3.21
N HIS A 511 -23.91 2.36 -1.90
CA HIS A 511 -24.37 3.48 -1.08
C HIS A 511 -23.57 3.68 0.19
N ASP A 512 -22.55 2.86 0.51
CA ASP A 512 -22.12 2.80 1.90
C ASP A 512 -20.63 2.94 2.17
N ILE A 513 -19.82 3.63 1.36
CA ILE A 513 -18.48 3.97 1.85
C ILE A 513 -18.57 5.06 2.92
N HIS A 514 -19.44 6.03 2.77
CA HIS A 514 -19.81 6.92 3.89
C HIS A 514 -20.59 6.20 5.01
N GLN A 515 -21.37 5.15 4.72
CA GLN A 515 -22.05 4.34 5.73
C GLN A 515 -21.17 3.25 6.34
N ARG A 516 -20.12 2.75 5.67
CA ARG A 516 -19.12 1.92 6.35
C ARG A 516 -18.38 2.68 7.45
N HIS A 517 -18.17 3.97 7.30
CA HIS A 517 -17.76 4.84 8.39
C HIS A 517 -18.82 4.95 9.51
N VAL A 518 -20.10 4.78 9.21
CA VAL A 518 -21.20 4.91 10.17
C VAL A 518 -21.59 3.58 10.80
N ASP A 519 -21.48 2.45 10.08
CA ASP A 519 -21.82 1.12 10.62
C ASP A 519 -20.71 0.48 11.47
N LEU A 520 -19.46 0.89 11.33
CA LEU A 520 -18.37 0.50 12.23
C LEU A 520 -18.46 1.20 13.60
N THR A 521 -19.34 2.20 13.76
CA THR A 521 -19.58 2.86 15.05
C THR A 521 -20.42 2.03 16.01
N GLY A 522 -20.81 0.86 15.61
CA GLY A 522 -21.81 0.09 16.37
C GLY A 522 -21.37 -1.19 16.99
N LYS A 523 -20.15 -1.55 17.30
CA LYS A 523 -19.96 -2.57 18.35
C LYS A 523 -18.60 -3.24 18.53
N THR A 524 -17.58 -3.13 17.69
CA THR A 524 -16.32 -3.80 18.07
C THR A 524 -15.12 -2.91 17.81
N ASP A 525 -14.42 -2.60 18.87
CA ASP A 525 -13.06 -2.06 18.80
C ASP A 525 -12.06 -3.12 18.32
N ILE A 526 -12.56 -4.29 17.90
CA ILE A 526 -11.77 -5.44 17.47
C ILE A 526 -11.66 -5.44 15.94
N ASP A 527 -10.45 -5.62 15.47
CA ASP A 527 -10.10 -5.77 14.06
C ASP A 527 -9.44 -7.12 13.83
N ILE A 528 -9.90 -7.89 12.85
CA ILE A 528 -9.44 -9.26 12.60
C ILE A 528 -9.34 -9.50 11.10
N ALA A 529 -8.20 -10.04 10.68
CA ALA A 529 -8.05 -10.58 9.34
C ALA A 529 -7.42 -11.98 9.35
N ALA A 530 -7.67 -12.72 8.28
CA ALA A 530 -7.16 -14.06 8.05
C ALA A 530 -6.36 -14.13 6.76
N TRP A 531 -5.28 -14.89 6.75
CA TRP A 531 -4.49 -15.21 5.55
C TRP A 531 -4.43 -16.72 5.36
N ASN A 532 -4.67 -17.18 4.14
CA ASN A 532 -4.56 -18.61 3.79
C ASN A 532 -3.31 -18.83 2.93
N PHE A 533 -2.36 -19.60 3.44
CA PHE A 533 -1.15 -19.95 2.72
C PHE A 533 -0.63 -21.33 3.12
N GLY A 534 -0.24 -22.13 2.13
CA GLY A 534 0.42 -23.42 2.37
C GLY A 534 -0.38 -24.46 3.16
N GLY A 535 -1.73 -24.42 3.12
CA GLY A 535 -2.60 -25.30 3.90
C GLY A 535 -2.75 -24.88 5.37
N GLN A 536 -2.40 -23.64 5.68
CA GLN A 536 -2.55 -23.04 7.00
C GLN A 536 -3.31 -21.72 6.91
N LEU A 537 -3.96 -21.37 8.01
CA LEU A 537 -4.68 -20.11 8.19
C LEU A 537 -3.99 -19.32 9.31
N MET A 538 -3.52 -18.13 9.00
CA MET A 538 -3.03 -17.18 9.99
C MET A 538 -4.14 -16.18 10.31
N ILE A 539 -4.39 -15.94 11.60
CA ILE A 539 -5.33 -14.92 12.09
C ILE A 539 -4.54 -13.84 12.81
N MET A 540 -4.77 -12.59 12.44
CA MET A 540 -4.27 -11.42 13.17
C MET A 540 -5.44 -10.67 13.81
N LEU A 541 -5.29 -10.33 15.10
CA LEU A 541 -6.27 -9.59 15.88
C LEU A 541 -5.63 -8.35 16.48
N ALA A 542 -6.32 -7.22 16.37
CA ALA A 542 -6.04 -5.98 17.11
C ALA A 542 -7.30 -5.49 17.82
N ASN A 543 -7.14 -5.01 19.06
CA ASN A 543 -8.18 -4.28 19.78
C ASN A 543 -7.73 -2.81 19.88
N VAL A 544 -8.48 -1.90 19.26
CA VAL A 544 -8.15 -0.47 19.23
C VAL A 544 -8.66 0.30 20.47
N ALA A 545 -9.51 -0.32 21.30
CA ALA A 545 -10.00 0.30 22.52
C ALA A 545 -8.87 0.55 23.52
N GLU A 546 -8.84 1.70 24.15
CA GLU A 546 -7.91 2.00 25.24
C GLU A 546 -8.38 1.38 26.57
N ALA A 547 -9.70 1.20 26.76
CA ALA A 547 -10.27 0.67 27.98
C ALA A 547 -10.09 -0.85 28.06
N SER A 548 -9.55 -1.33 29.17
CA SER A 548 -9.39 -2.77 29.42
C SER A 548 -10.72 -3.38 29.90
N HIS A 549 -11.46 -3.97 29.01
CA HIS A 549 -12.46 -4.97 29.35
C HIS A 549 -11.91 -6.33 28.94
N ASN A 550 -11.98 -7.32 29.81
CA ASN A 550 -11.67 -8.70 29.46
C ASN A 550 -12.81 -9.24 28.59
N GLU A 551 -12.63 -9.17 27.30
CA GLU A 551 -13.64 -9.65 26.36
C GLU A 551 -13.31 -11.07 25.87
N THR A 552 -14.35 -11.78 25.50
CA THR A 552 -14.26 -13.03 24.75
C THR A 552 -14.78 -12.76 23.34
N VAL A 553 -13.92 -13.01 22.35
CA VAL A 553 -14.23 -12.75 20.95
C VAL A 553 -14.39 -14.06 20.22
N VAL A 554 -15.54 -14.25 19.60
CA VAL A 554 -15.82 -15.42 18.73
C VAL A 554 -15.47 -15.05 17.30
N ILE A 555 -14.56 -15.81 16.72
CA ILE A 555 -13.99 -15.54 15.39
C ILE A 555 -14.49 -16.62 14.42
N PRO A 556 -15.39 -16.31 13.49
CA PRO A 556 -15.78 -17.23 12.44
C PRO A 556 -14.61 -17.40 11.47
N LEU A 557 -14.29 -18.66 11.15
CA LEU A 557 -13.17 -18.96 10.27
C LEU A 557 -13.64 -19.11 8.81
N PRO A 558 -12.90 -18.53 7.84
CA PRO A 558 -13.25 -18.61 6.42
C PRO A 558 -13.13 -20.04 5.88
N GLU A 559 -12.34 -20.87 6.53
CA GLU A 559 -12.11 -22.28 6.17
C GLU A 559 -12.21 -23.21 7.38
N SER A 560 -12.43 -24.50 7.14
CA SER A 560 -12.38 -25.52 8.19
C SER A 560 -10.95 -25.75 8.63
N VAL A 561 -10.74 -25.75 9.95
CA VAL A 561 -9.42 -25.95 10.57
C VAL A 561 -9.43 -27.16 11.49
N SER A 562 -8.29 -27.83 11.64
CA SER A 562 -8.15 -29.03 12.46
C SER A 562 -7.57 -28.77 13.83
N LYS A 563 -6.64 -27.82 13.94
CA LYS A 563 -5.95 -27.49 15.21
C LYS A 563 -5.26 -26.14 15.17
N ILE A 564 -4.96 -25.61 16.37
CA ILE A 564 -4.05 -24.49 16.57
C ILE A 564 -2.62 -25.02 16.49
N VAL A 565 -1.79 -24.43 15.62
CA VAL A 565 -0.37 -24.81 15.41
C VAL A 565 0.52 -24.08 16.42
N ASN A 566 0.48 -22.76 16.40
CA ASN A 566 1.22 -21.93 17.34
C ASN A 566 0.63 -20.51 17.41
N GLN A 567 1.16 -19.72 18.35
CA GLN A 567 0.85 -18.30 18.53
C GLN A 567 2.17 -17.52 18.54
N PRO A 568 2.64 -17.07 17.38
CA PRO A 568 3.93 -16.38 17.28
C PRO A 568 3.95 -14.99 17.94
N TRP A 569 2.77 -14.39 18.20
CA TRP A 569 2.67 -13.08 18.82
C TRP A 569 1.47 -12.96 19.76
N GLY A 570 1.64 -12.14 20.80
CA GLY A 570 0.61 -11.84 21.79
C GLY A 570 0.47 -12.93 22.87
N ASN A 571 -0.42 -12.69 23.82
CA ASN A 571 -0.63 -13.55 24.99
C ASN A 571 -2.11 -13.89 25.21
N LEU A 572 -2.94 -13.76 24.17
CA LEU A 572 -4.33 -14.17 24.24
C LEU A 572 -4.44 -15.68 24.38
N SER A 573 -5.50 -16.15 25.03
CA SER A 573 -5.80 -17.59 25.07
C SER A 573 -6.78 -17.92 23.95
N TYR A 574 -6.47 -18.94 23.17
CA TYR A 574 -7.30 -19.40 22.07
C TYR A 574 -7.85 -20.80 22.30
N SER A 575 -9.10 -21.03 21.88
CA SER A 575 -9.71 -22.36 21.83
C SER A 575 -10.57 -22.54 20.58
N LEU A 576 -10.48 -23.70 19.94
CA LEU A 576 -11.40 -24.08 18.86
C LEU A 576 -12.71 -24.58 19.49
N GLN A 577 -13.83 -23.96 19.14
CA GLN A 577 -15.18 -24.41 19.52
C GLN A 577 -15.73 -25.37 18.47
N SER A 578 -15.32 -25.19 17.23
CA SER A 578 -15.62 -26.07 16.08
C SER A 578 -14.51 -25.94 15.02
N ASP A 579 -14.60 -26.67 13.94
CA ASP A 579 -13.70 -26.54 12.79
C ASP A 579 -13.84 -25.18 12.04
N ARG A 580 -14.86 -24.41 12.37
CA ARG A 580 -15.18 -23.09 11.77
C ARG A 580 -15.24 -21.96 12.78
N GLU A 581 -14.89 -22.19 14.04
CA GLU A 581 -15.04 -21.20 15.08
C GLU A 581 -13.85 -21.23 16.05
N LEU A 582 -13.13 -20.11 16.11
CA LEU A 582 -12.06 -19.86 17.06
C LEU A 582 -12.52 -18.85 18.11
N VAL A 583 -12.20 -19.10 19.37
CA VAL A 583 -12.51 -18.18 20.45
C VAL A 583 -11.21 -17.61 21.03
N ALA A 584 -11.09 -16.29 21.02
CA ALA A 584 -10.05 -15.54 21.73
C ALA A 584 -10.58 -15.06 23.09
N MET A 585 -9.85 -15.34 24.15
CA MET A 585 -10.21 -14.98 25.52
C MET A 585 -9.21 -13.98 26.10
N ASN A 586 -9.68 -13.19 27.08
CA ASN A 586 -8.89 -12.14 27.74
C ASN A 586 -8.39 -11.03 26.79
N VAL A 587 -9.20 -10.69 25.79
CA VAL A 587 -8.88 -9.59 24.89
C VAL A 587 -9.03 -8.27 25.63
N GLN A 588 -7.91 -7.64 25.93
CA GLN A 588 -7.84 -6.35 26.62
C GLN A 588 -7.70 -5.20 25.61
N GLY A 589 -7.89 -3.98 26.06
CA GLY A 589 -7.61 -2.79 25.26
C GLY A 589 -6.17 -2.77 24.75
N LEU A 590 -5.98 -2.35 23.51
CA LEU A 590 -4.70 -2.33 22.79
C LEU A 590 -3.99 -3.70 22.69
N SER A 591 -4.75 -4.81 22.85
CA SER A 591 -4.20 -6.15 22.63
C SER A 591 -3.98 -6.41 21.14
N THR A 592 -2.86 -7.06 20.83
CA THR A 592 -2.57 -7.62 19.50
C THR A 592 -2.19 -9.09 19.61
N SER A 593 -2.55 -9.87 18.61
CA SER A 593 -2.19 -11.29 18.60
C SER A 593 -2.15 -11.86 17.19
N ILE A 594 -1.28 -12.86 16.99
CA ILE A 594 -1.18 -13.65 15.77
C ILE A 594 -1.25 -15.12 16.16
N VAL A 595 -2.14 -15.87 15.51
CA VAL A 595 -2.28 -17.32 15.71
C VAL A 595 -2.32 -18.03 14.37
N ILE A 596 -1.70 -19.20 14.28
CA ILE A 596 -1.63 -20.03 13.06
C ILE A 596 -2.37 -21.35 13.32
N LEU A 597 -3.22 -21.72 12.37
CA LEU A 597 -4.09 -22.88 12.39
C LEU A 597 -3.79 -23.78 11.18
N ASP A 598 -3.87 -25.11 11.32
CA ASP A 598 -3.86 -26.02 10.17
C ASP A 598 -5.27 -26.11 9.57
N THR A 599 -5.40 -25.92 8.26
CA THR A 599 -6.66 -26.13 7.54
C THR A 599 -6.89 -27.63 7.28
N GLU A 600 -8.16 -28.03 7.21
CA GLU A 600 -8.50 -29.38 6.75
C GLU A 600 -8.31 -29.45 5.23
N ILE A 601 -7.36 -30.28 4.78
CA ILE A 601 -7.23 -30.59 3.36
C ILE A 601 -8.43 -31.45 2.96
N ARG A 602 -9.47 -30.83 2.40
CA ARG A 602 -10.52 -31.57 1.69
C ARG A 602 -9.95 -31.96 0.33
N PHE A 603 -9.50 -33.20 0.18
CA PHE A 603 -9.34 -33.77 -1.15
C PHE A 603 -10.71 -33.69 -1.83
N ALA A 604 -10.82 -32.86 -2.88
CA ALA A 604 -12.00 -32.90 -3.73
C ALA A 604 -12.12 -34.29 -4.33
N SER A 605 -13.11 -35.07 -3.84
CA SER A 605 -13.47 -36.40 -4.33
C SER A 605 -14.19 -36.28 -5.67
#